data_296c371187b89800cd20e30b86b210c6
#
_entry.id   296c371187b89800cd20e30b86b210c6
#
_cell.length_a   1.000
_cell.length_b   1.000
_cell.length_c   1.000
_cell.angle_alpha   90.00
_cell.angle_beta   90.00
_cell.angle_gamma   90.00
#
_symmetry.space_group_name_H-M   'P 1'
#
loop_
_entity.id
_entity.type
_entity.pdbx_description
1 polymer ?
#
loop_
_entity_poly.entity_id
_entity_poly.type
_entity_poly.pdbx_seq_one_letter_code
_entity_poly.pdbx_strand_id
1 'polypeptide(L)'
;DPYLAGGSHTPDISILTPVFIEGRLGFFAANLGHHSDVGGGVPGSCDPSQTSIFQEGLRIPVLKIVREGVLDDQIVQLVATNSRDPLERVLDLKVQIATNEIGRRKLEALCQTFGLAVVDRAVGDLIAYSEARLRRRIAELPDGTFSGEAWIDGDGVGHEPCRIAVAVTVAGDTLTFDFSGTAPQARGAVNIPRTALDATVYYCIKALLDPTLPPNDGMTRPVRIIAEEGTLVRPAFPAAVGIRSTSCQRVVRAVFQAFAGVLPAEKVFASSADMNATMIFFGPHKTRKGNFVYLETVGGGAGASQAHPGMNGIQVHITNTSNLPTEALEIEYPLMVRRYALASGSGGTGAQPGGMGIIREVIAITDGIRANASCEGLRTPAEGVYGGGPGEVAHLKLCPAGGAETEHDISITNVVLNRGDALSLQTPGGGGFGPAS
;
A
#
# COMPACT_ATOMS: atom_id res chain seq x y z
N ASP A 1 0.56 12.89 -9.67
CA ASP A 1 1.94 13.18 -9.23
C ASP A 1 1.99 13.48 -7.72
N PRO A 2 2.89 12.85 -6.94
CA PRO A 2 2.98 13.00 -5.48
C PRO A 2 3.31 14.44 -5.03
N TYR A 3 4.14 15.15 -5.79
CA TYR A 3 4.64 16.47 -5.42
C TYR A 3 3.82 17.63 -5.99
N LEU A 4 3.10 17.39 -7.12
CA LEU A 4 2.33 18.45 -7.81
C LEU A 4 0.82 18.38 -7.51
N ALA A 5 0.29 17.17 -7.33
CA ALA A 5 -1.16 16.94 -7.26
C ALA A 5 -1.58 16.13 -6.03
N GLY A 6 -0.67 15.81 -5.12
CA GLY A 6 -0.96 15.05 -3.90
C GLY A 6 -1.27 13.57 -4.12
N GLY A 7 -0.82 12.99 -5.23
CA GLY A 7 -0.86 11.54 -5.45
C GLY A 7 0.04 10.78 -4.49
N SER A 8 -0.11 9.47 -4.38
CA SER A 8 0.75 8.67 -3.51
C SER A 8 2.01 8.17 -4.23
N HIS A 9 1.95 7.84 -5.51
CA HIS A 9 3.05 7.58 -6.45
C HIS A 9 2.54 7.73 -7.90
N THR A 10 3.43 7.64 -8.88
CA THR A 10 3.06 7.91 -10.29
C THR A 10 2.02 6.94 -10.87
N PRO A 11 1.98 5.62 -10.54
CA PRO A 11 0.94 4.71 -11.03
C PRO A 11 -0.46 4.97 -10.48
N ASP A 12 -0.63 5.70 -9.37
CA ASP A 12 -1.93 6.02 -8.79
C ASP A 12 -2.54 7.23 -9.50
N ILE A 13 -3.27 6.98 -10.60
CA ILE A 13 -3.95 8.04 -11.35
C ILE A 13 -5.32 8.31 -10.71
N SER A 14 -5.52 9.55 -10.25
CA SER A 14 -6.79 10.00 -9.69
C SER A 14 -7.57 10.79 -10.71
N ILE A 15 -8.86 10.49 -10.86
CA ILE A 15 -9.80 11.25 -11.70
C ILE A 15 -10.86 11.90 -10.81
N LEU A 16 -11.04 13.21 -10.98
CA LEU A 16 -12.05 13.99 -10.28
C LEU A 16 -13.03 14.56 -11.30
N THR A 17 -14.33 14.38 -11.03
CA THR A 17 -15.42 14.90 -11.86
C THR A 17 -16.29 15.85 -11.04
N PRO A 18 -16.41 17.13 -11.41
CA PRO A 18 -17.29 18.07 -10.72
C PRO A 18 -18.75 17.69 -10.98
N VAL A 19 -19.58 17.78 -9.94
CA VAL A 19 -21.02 17.51 -9.99
C VAL A 19 -21.77 18.80 -9.73
N PHE A 20 -22.48 19.27 -10.73
CA PHE A 20 -23.28 20.49 -10.66
C PHE A 20 -24.74 20.14 -10.37
N ILE A 21 -25.29 20.77 -9.34
CA ILE A 21 -26.71 20.66 -8.98
C ILE A 21 -27.33 22.04 -9.18
N GLU A 22 -28.38 22.11 -10.01
CA GLU A 22 -29.07 23.37 -10.34
C GLU A 22 -28.09 24.49 -10.80
N GLY A 23 -27.07 24.12 -11.59
CA GLY A 23 -26.08 25.04 -12.12
C GLY A 23 -24.99 25.47 -11.13
N ARG A 24 -24.97 24.94 -9.90
CA ARG A 24 -23.96 25.21 -8.89
C ARG A 24 -23.09 23.98 -8.64
N LEU A 25 -21.78 24.17 -8.46
CA LEU A 25 -20.90 23.10 -8.04
C LEU A 25 -21.32 22.65 -6.62
N GLY A 26 -21.82 21.41 -6.51
CA GLY A 26 -22.23 20.82 -5.24
C GLY A 26 -21.24 19.80 -4.70
N PHE A 27 -20.69 18.95 -5.58
CA PHE A 27 -19.87 17.82 -5.19
C PHE A 27 -18.75 17.55 -6.19
N PHE A 28 -17.85 16.64 -5.81
CA PHE A 28 -16.94 15.95 -6.72
C PHE A 28 -17.13 14.45 -6.60
N ALA A 29 -17.24 13.75 -7.73
CA ALA A 29 -17.03 12.31 -7.77
C ALA A 29 -15.54 12.06 -8.03
N ALA A 30 -14.92 11.23 -7.25
CA ALA A 30 -13.50 10.95 -7.35
C ALA A 30 -13.23 9.44 -7.25
N ASN A 31 -12.27 8.97 -8.03
CA ASN A 31 -11.70 7.63 -7.87
C ASN A 31 -10.20 7.68 -8.09
N LEU A 32 -9.53 6.62 -7.63
CA LEU A 32 -8.12 6.38 -7.85
C LEU A 32 -7.97 4.97 -8.43
N GLY A 33 -7.19 4.84 -9.49
CA GLY A 33 -6.80 3.56 -10.07
C GLY A 33 -5.30 3.38 -10.04
N HIS A 34 -4.82 2.24 -9.53
CA HIS A 34 -3.43 1.85 -9.65
C HIS A 34 -3.22 1.24 -11.04
N HIS A 35 -2.44 1.90 -11.87
CA HIS A 35 -2.10 1.44 -13.21
C HIS A 35 -0.89 0.51 -13.17
N SER A 36 -0.92 -0.59 -13.90
CA SER A 36 0.15 -1.61 -13.87
C SER A 36 1.49 -1.08 -14.42
N ASP A 37 1.46 -0.08 -15.30
CA ASP A 37 2.66 0.57 -15.86
C ASP A 37 2.33 1.97 -16.37
N VAL A 38 3.11 2.95 -15.97
CA VAL A 38 3.06 4.33 -16.45
C VAL A 38 4.42 4.80 -17.00
N GLY A 39 5.24 3.86 -17.45
CA GLY A 39 6.57 4.12 -17.98
C GLY A 39 7.67 4.08 -16.92
N GLY A 40 8.67 4.94 -17.09
CA GLY A 40 9.82 4.96 -16.18
C GLY A 40 10.90 3.94 -16.51
N GLY A 41 11.84 3.77 -15.57
CA GLY A 41 13.07 2.99 -15.77
C GLY A 41 12.86 1.49 -15.85
N VAL A 42 11.81 0.98 -15.20
CA VAL A 42 11.53 -0.47 -15.12
C VAL A 42 10.08 -0.78 -15.46
N PRO A 43 9.78 -2.01 -15.94
CA PRO A 43 8.42 -2.48 -16.10
C PRO A 43 7.66 -2.45 -14.76
N GLY A 44 6.38 -2.03 -14.79
CA GLY A 44 5.56 -1.86 -13.60
C GLY A 44 5.82 -0.57 -12.85
N SER A 45 6.73 0.28 -13.32
CA SER A 45 7.03 1.63 -12.76
C SER A 45 7.45 1.64 -11.28
N CYS A 46 7.64 0.46 -10.66
CA CYS A 46 7.92 0.31 -9.23
C CYS A 46 9.20 -0.47 -9.01
N ASP A 47 10.23 0.18 -8.46
CA ASP A 47 11.50 -0.43 -8.11
C ASP A 47 12.13 0.32 -6.92
N PRO A 48 12.49 -0.37 -5.84
CA PRO A 48 13.08 0.28 -4.66
C PRO A 48 14.40 1.00 -4.96
N SER A 49 15.14 0.59 -6.00
CA SER A 49 16.43 1.19 -6.36
C SER A 49 16.35 2.50 -7.16
N GLN A 50 15.16 2.92 -7.57
CA GLN A 50 14.96 4.24 -8.22
C GLN A 50 15.27 5.36 -7.24
N THR A 51 16.07 6.33 -7.68
CA THR A 51 16.58 7.41 -6.82
C THR A 51 15.90 8.76 -7.05
N SER A 52 15.01 8.83 -8.03
CA SER A 52 14.28 10.05 -8.38
C SER A 52 12.90 9.74 -8.93
N ILE A 53 11.93 10.58 -8.60
CA ILE A 53 10.56 10.51 -9.14
C ILE A 53 10.52 10.49 -10.68
N PHE A 54 11.52 11.07 -11.35
CA PHE A 54 11.62 11.05 -12.81
C PHE A 54 11.89 9.66 -13.39
N GLN A 55 12.37 8.72 -12.59
CA GLN A 55 12.56 7.32 -12.99
C GLN A 55 11.30 6.48 -12.82
N GLU A 56 10.30 6.97 -12.07
CA GLU A 56 9.09 6.23 -11.68
C GLU A 56 7.97 6.29 -12.72
N GLY A 57 8.17 7.02 -13.81
CA GLY A 57 7.19 7.09 -14.91
C GLY A 57 6.64 8.49 -15.17
N LEU A 58 5.54 8.50 -15.90
CA LEU A 58 4.90 9.74 -16.36
C LEU A 58 4.36 10.54 -15.18
N ARG A 59 4.84 11.76 -15.02
CA ARG A 59 4.36 12.72 -14.03
C ARG A 59 3.20 13.51 -14.62
N ILE A 60 1.99 13.29 -14.11
CA ILE A 60 0.77 13.93 -14.60
C ILE A 60 0.38 15.08 -13.66
N PRO A 61 0.42 16.34 -14.12
CA PRO A 61 -0.11 17.47 -13.37
C PRO A 61 -1.65 17.46 -13.38
N VAL A 62 -2.27 18.36 -12.62
CA VAL A 62 -3.73 18.55 -12.71
C VAL A 62 -4.08 19.08 -14.10
N LEU A 63 -4.84 18.29 -14.87
CA LEU A 63 -5.27 18.64 -16.22
C LEU A 63 -6.70 18.13 -16.50
N LYS A 64 -7.34 18.71 -17.50
CA LYS A 64 -8.71 18.35 -17.89
C LYS A 64 -8.66 17.29 -18.99
N ILE A 65 -8.88 16.02 -18.63
CA ILE A 65 -8.95 14.90 -19.57
C ILE A 65 -10.30 14.83 -20.31
N VAL A 66 -11.37 15.40 -19.74
CA VAL A 66 -12.67 15.53 -20.38
C VAL A 66 -13.06 17.01 -20.43
N ARG A 67 -13.47 17.53 -21.58
CA ARG A 67 -13.94 18.91 -21.78
C ARG A 67 -15.31 18.87 -22.43
N GLU A 68 -16.31 19.49 -21.80
CA GLU A 68 -17.69 19.55 -22.33
C GLU A 68 -18.26 18.17 -22.73
N GLY A 69 -17.94 17.15 -21.93
CA GLY A 69 -18.36 15.77 -22.17
C GLY A 69 -17.53 15.01 -23.22
N VAL A 70 -16.55 15.66 -23.86
CA VAL A 70 -15.69 15.05 -24.87
C VAL A 70 -14.34 14.65 -24.25
N LEU A 71 -13.95 13.39 -24.44
CA LEU A 71 -12.66 12.86 -24.03
C LEU A 71 -11.53 13.49 -24.89
N ASP A 72 -10.47 13.97 -24.23
CA ASP A 72 -9.29 14.48 -24.91
C ASP A 72 -8.39 13.31 -25.32
N ASP A 73 -8.50 12.87 -26.57
CA ASP A 73 -7.72 11.75 -27.09
C ASP A 73 -6.22 12.00 -27.08
N GLN A 74 -5.76 13.26 -27.15
CA GLN A 74 -4.31 13.57 -27.10
C GLN A 74 -3.73 13.25 -25.72
N ILE A 75 -4.47 13.57 -24.64
CA ILE A 75 -4.06 13.23 -23.28
C ILE A 75 -4.07 11.71 -23.08
N VAL A 76 -5.10 11.03 -23.56
CA VAL A 76 -5.16 9.56 -23.50
C VAL A 76 -3.99 8.92 -24.23
N GLN A 77 -3.68 9.40 -25.44
CA GLN A 77 -2.53 8.92 -26.22
C GLN A 77 -1.20 9.24 -25.54
N LEU A 78 -1.05 10.41 -24.90
CA LEU A 78 0.15 10.76 -24.14
C LEU A 78 0.41 9.73 -23.03
N VAL A 79 -0.62 9.37 -22.25
CA VAL A 79 -0.49 8.38 -21.19
C VAL A 79 -0.20 6.98 -21.75
N ALA A 80 -0.96 6.56 -22.77
CA ALA A 80 -0.82 5.25 -23.40
C ALA A 80 0.56 5.05 -24.02
N THR A 81 1.08 6.04 -24.76
CA THR A 81 2.37 5.95 -25.45
C THR A 81 3.54 5.84 -24.48
N ASN A 82 3.40 6.35 -23.25
CA ASN A 82 4.43 6.25 -22.22
C ASN A 82 4.36 4.92 -21.43
N SER A 83 3.35 4.09 -21.66
CA SER A 83 3.21 2.77 -21.01
C SER A 83 3.71 1.64 -21.91
N ARG A 84 4.19 0.56 -21.26
CA ARG A 84 4.56 -0.70 -21.94
C ARG A 84 3.34 -1.55 -22.33
N ASP A 85 2.16 -1.26 -21.75
CA ASP A 85 0.87 -1.85 -22.11
C ASP A 85 -0.16 -0.74 -22.39
N PRO A 86 -0.11 -0.10 -23.59
CA PRO A 86 -0.93 1.04 -23.91
C PRO A 86 -2.43 0.74 -23.98
N LEU A 87 -2.82 -0.48 -24.35
CA LEU A 87 -4.23 -0.87 -24.45
C LEU A 87 -4.90 -0.88 -23.07
N GLU A 88 -4.27 -1.48 -22.09
CA GLU A 88 -4.74 -1.51 -20.71
C GLU A 88 -4.89 -0.08 -20.15
N ARG A 89 -3.93 0.81 -20.44
CA ARG A 89 -3.99 2.22 -19.98
C ARG A 89 -5.20 2.96 -20.51
N VAL A 90 -5.50 2.79 -21.79
CA VAL A 90 -6.67 3.40 -22.41
C VAL A 90 -7.97 2.89 -21.78
N LEU A 91 -8.05 1.57 -21.54
CA LEU A 91 -9.22 0.96 -20.91
C LEU A 91 -9.40 1.44 -19.47
N ASP A 92 -8.35 1.44 -18.67
CA ASP A 92 -8.38 1.89 -17.27
C ASP A 92 -8.85 3.34 -17.15
N LEU A 93 -8.30 4.26 -17.95
CA LEU A 93 -8.73 5.66 -17.95
C LEU A 93 -10.22 5.80 -18.30
N LYS A 94 -10.70 5.06 -19.30
CA LYS A 94 -12.12 5.09 -19.69
C LYS A 94 -13.02 4.53 -18.58
N VAL A 95 -12.60 3.46 -17.90
CA VAL A 95 -13.34 2.87 -16.78
C VAL A 95 -13.40 3.84 -15.61
N GLN A 96 -12.29 4.50 -15.26
CA GLN A 96 -12.26 5.51 -14.20
C GLN A 96 -13.21 6.67 -14.48
N ILE A 97 -13.23 7.20 -15.72
CA ILE A 97 -14.15 8.27 -16.15
C ILE A 97 -15.61 7.79 -16.05
N ALA A 98 -15.91 6.59 -16.57
CA ALA A 98 -17.25 6.00 -16.52
C ALA A 98 -17.73 5.77 -15.09
N THR A 99 -16.85 5.36 -14.19
CA THR A 99 -17.14 5.17 -12.75
C THR A 99 -17.56 6.49 -12.09
N ASN A 100 -16.83 7.57 -12.36
CA ASN A 100 -17.20 8.88 -11.84
C ASN A 100 -18.52 9.40 -12.42
N GLU A 101 -18.82 9.10 -13.68
CA GLU A 101 -20.08 9.45 -14.31
C GLU A 101 -21.27 8.75 -13.62
N ILE A 102 -21.10 7.48 -13.20
CA ILE A 102 -22.11 6.79 -12.39
C ILE A 102 -22.27 7.47 -11.03
N GLY A 103 -21.17 7.85 -10.39
CA GLY A 103 -21.16 8.60 -9.13
C GLY A 103 -21.91 9.94 -9.26
N ARG A 104 -21.62 10.69 -10.33
CA ARG A 104 -22.30 11.96 -10.64
C ARG A 104 -23.81 11.78 -10.72
N ARG A 105 -24.28 10.80 -11.53
CA ARG A 105 -25.72 10.52 -11.70
C ARG A 105 -26.39 10.11 -10.40
N LYS A 106 -25.72 9.34 -9.55
CA LYS A 106 -26.26 8.96 -8.23
C LYS A 106 -26.40 10.16 -7.30
N LEU A 107 -25.43 11.07 -7.29
CA LEU A 107 -25.50 12.31 -6.49
C LEU A 107 -26.62 13.24 -6.98
N GLU A 108 -26.76 13.38 -8.30
CA GLU A 108 -27.86 14.15 -8.90
C GLU A 108 -29.23 13.57 -8.51
N ALA A 109 -29.41 12.25 -8.65
CA ALA A 109 -30.67 11.57 -8.27
C ALA A 109 -30.96 11.72 -6.78
N LEU A 110 -29.94 11.66 -5.91
CA LEU A 110 -30.07 11.89 -4.47
C LEU A 110 -30.58 13.31 -4.20
N CYS A 111 -29.98 14.32 -4.85
CA CYS A 111 -30.38 15.71 -4.70
C CYS A 111 -31.78 15.99 -5.31
N GLN A 112 -32.15 15.31 -6.41
CA GLN A 112 -33.52 15.39 -6.95
C GLN A 112 -34.56 14.83 -5.99
N THR A 113 -34.22 13.75 -5.27
CA THR A 113 -35.15 13.09 -4.33
C THR A 113 -35.34 13.89 -3.04
N PHE A 114 -34.27 14.40 -2.45
CA PHE A 114 -34.30 15.00 -1.12
C PHE A 114 -34.09 16.51 -1.11
N GLY A 115 -33.67 17.12 -2.21
CA GLY A 115 -33.25 18.51 -2.32
C GLY A 115 -31.77 18.70 -1.85
N LEU A 116 -31.03 19.58 -2.54
CA LEU A 116 -29.63 19.86 -2.26
C LEU A 116 -29.39 20.29 -0.79
N ALA A 117 -30.26 21.15 -0.25
CA ALA A 117 -30.10 21.65 1.13
C ALA A 117 -30.22 20.56 2.19
N VAL A 118 -31.02 19.52 1.96
CA VAL A 118 -31.16 18.36 2.84
C VAL A 118 -29.92 17.48 2.75
N VAL A 119 -29.43 17.21 1.53
CA VAL A 119 -28.24 16.39 1.30
C VAL A 119 -27.00 17.06 1.90
N ASP A 120 -26.81 18.36 1.68
CA ASP A 120 -25.70 19.13 2.23
C ASP A 120 -25.69 19.12 3.77
N ARG A 121 -26.85 19.30 4.39
CA ARG A 121 -27.00 19.19 5.84
C ARG A 121 -26.64 17.79 6.34
N ALA A 122 -27.14 16.74 5.68
CA ALA A 122 -26.86 15.36 6.07
C ALA A 122 -25.36 15.02 5.95
N VAL A 123 -24.66 15.57 4.95
CA VAL A 123 -23.19 15.45 4.83
C VAL A 123 -22.50 16.13 6.02
N GLY A 124 -22.91 17.36 6.36
CA GLY A 124 -22.40 18.09 7.53
C GLY A 124 -22.62 17.32 8.84
N ASP A 125 -23.83 16.79 9.03
CA ASP A 125 -24.20 16.01 10.22
C ASP A 125 -23.37 14.72 10.32
N LEU A 126 -23.10 14.02 9.20
CA LEU A 126 -22.28 12.82 9.17
C LEU A 126 -20.81 13.12 9.52
N ILE A 127 -20.27 14.23 9.02
CA ILE A 127 -18.91 14.68 9.35
C ILE A 127 -18.83 15.02 10.85
N ALA A 128 -19.78 15.79 11.38
CA ALA A 128 -19.84 16.13 12.80
C ALA A 128 -20.02 14.90 13.70
N TYR A 129 -20.84 13.92 13.27
CA TYR A 129 -20.99 12.65 13.97
C TYR A 129 -19.66 11.87 14.05
N SER A 130 -18.93 11.79 12.94
CA SER A 130 -17.64 11.08 12.92
C SER A 130 -16.61 11.77 13.83
N GLU A 131 -16.52 13.09 13.79
CA GLU A 131 -15.65 13.87 14.68
C GLU A 131 -16.00 13.64 16.16
N ALA A 132 -17.25 13.85 16.54
CA ALA A 132 -17.70 13.69 17.93
C ALA A 132 -17.50 12.26 18.45
N ARG A 133 -17.69 11.26 17.57
CA ARG A 133 -17.50 9.86 17.91
C ARG A 133 -16.02 9.54 18.12
N LEU A 134 -15.13 10.04 17.27
CA LEU A 134 -13.69 9.83 17.41
C LEU A 134 -13.15 10.56 18.66
N ARG A 135 -13.56 11.80 18.91
CA ARG A 135 -13.17 12.55 20.13
C ARG A 135 -13.54 11.79 21.40
N ARG A 136 -14.72 11.18 21.47
CA ARG A 136 -15.09 10.33 22.61
C ARG A 136 -14.16 9.13 22.78
N ARG A 137 -13.77 8.46 21.66
CA ARG A 137 -12.83 7.34 21.72
C ARG A 137 -11.45 7.75 22.18
N ILE A 138 -10.99 8.93 21.77
CA ILE A 138 -9.70 9.48 22.22
C ILE A 138 -9.75 9.82 23.70
N ALA A 139 -10.82 10.44 24.18
CA ALA A 139 -11.01 10.81 25.58
C ALA A 139 -11.12 9.61 26.55
N GLU A 140 -11.33 8.38 26.04
CA GLU A 140 -11.26 7.14 26.83
C GLU A 140 -9.80 6.70 27.10
N LEU A 141 -8.81 7.28 26.41
CA LEU A 141 -7.40 6.98 26.60
C LEU A 141 -6.79 7.87 27.70
N PRO A 142 -5.77 7.41 28.43
CA PRO A 142 -5.04 8.25 29.36
C PRO A 142 -4.23 9.32 28.62
N ASP A 143 -4.22 10.54 29.14
CA ASP A 143 -3.33 11.59 28.65
C ASP A 143 -1.87 11.19 28.80
N GLY A 144 -1.04 11.55 27.83
CA GLY A 144 0.39 11.25 27.86
C GLY A 144 1.00 11.18 26.46
N THR A 145 2.30 10.90 26.43
CA THR A 145 3.05 10.70 25.20
C THR A 145 3.62 9.30 25.17
N PHE A 146 3.34 8.57 24.11
CA PHE A 146 3.72 7.17 23.90
C PHE A 146 4.55 7.06 22.63
N SER A 147 5.65 6.33 22.69
CA SER A 147 6.58 6.23 21.57
C SER A 147 6.59 4.84 20.96
N GLY A 148 6.80 4.80 19.66
CA GLY A 148 7.01 3.57 18.92
C GLY A 148 8.00 3.78 17.78
N GLU A 149 8.63 2.69 17.35
CA GLU A 149 9.58 2.70 16.26
C GLU A 149 9.50 1.45 15.41
N ALA A 150 9.91 1.55 14.17
CA ALA A 150 10.07 0.44 13.26
C ALA A 150 11.22 0.71 12.29
N TRP A 151 11.70 -0.34 11.66
CA TRP A 151 12.83 -0.27 10.76
C TRP A 151 12.46 -0.85 9.39
N ILE A 152 12.90 -0.19 8.33
CA ILE A 152 12.92 -0.72 6.97
C ILE A 152 14.28 -1.40 6.78
N ASP A 153 14.30 -2.54 6.10
CA ASP A 153 15.51 -3.37 5.93
C ASP A 153 16.63 -2.67 5.15
N GLY A 154 16.31 -1.66 4.35
CA GLY A 154 17.27 -0.86 3.60
C GLY A 154 16.67 0.39 2.98
N ASP A 155 17.53 1.28 2.45
CA ASP A 155 17.13 2.54 1.84
C ASP A 155 16.64 2.41 0.37
N GLY A 156 16.48 1.18 -0.12
CA GLY A 156 16.11 0.86 -1.51
C GLY A 156 17.31 0.71 -2.45
N VAL A 157 18.48 1.23 -2.09
CA VAL A 157 19.73 1.13 -2.88
C VAL A 157 20.79 0.32 -2.15
N GLY A 158 20.82 0.40 -0.84
CA GLY A 158 21.76 -0.29 0.02
C GLY A 158 21.09 -1.00 1.19
N HIS A 159 21.90 -1.54 2.08
CA HIS A 159 21.49 -2.37 3.20
C HIS A 159 21.35 -1.61 4.52
N GLU A 160 21.59 -0.30 4.52
CA GLU A 160 21.48 0.50 5.73
C GLU A 160 20.02 0.62 6.15
N PRO A 161 19.65 0.10 7.34
CA PRO A 161 18.26 0.16 7.79
C PRO A 161 17.84 1.60 8.07
N CYS A 162 16.59 1.93 7.70
CA CYS A 162 16.02 3.25 7.93
C CYS A 162 15.02 3.21 9.08
N ARG A 163 15.22 4.05 10.09
CA ARG A 163 14.35 4.15 11.25
C ARG A 163 13.13 5.01 10.97
N ILE A 164 11.96 4.51 11.35
CA ILE A 164 10.72 5.27 11.48
C ILE A 164 10.43 5.40 12.97
N ALA A 165 10.29 6.63 13.46
CA ALA A 165 9.98 6.91 14.85
C ALA A 165 8.69 7.73 14.94
N VAL A 166 7.86 7.46 15.93
CA VAL A 166 6.65 8.24 16.21
C VAL A 166 6.47 8.43 17.71
N ALA A 167 6.10 9.67 18.10
CA ALA A 167 5.58 9.98 19.40
C ALA A 167 4.10 10.33 19.27
N VAL A 168 3.23 9.55 19.91
CA VAL A 168 1.78 9.76 19.93
C VAL A 168 1.41 10.43 21.23
N THR A 169 0.94 11.69 21.17
CA THR A 169 0.47 12.44 22.34
C THR A 169 -1.05 12.44 22.37
N VAL A 170 -1.60 11.94 23.46
CA VAL A 170 -3.03 12.03 23.82
C VAL A 170 -3.19 13.24 24.72
N ALA A 171 -4.06 14.19 24.36
CA ALA A 171 -4.37 15.37 25.15
C ALA A 171 -5.89 15.64 25.11
N GLY A 172 -6.60 15.21 26.15
CA GLY A 172 -8.04 15.26 26.23
C GLY A 172 -8.71 14.47 25.11
N ASP A 173 -9.28 15.13 24.12
CA ASP A 173 -9.99 14.52 22.99
C ASP A 173 -9.24 14.64 21.65
N THR A 174 -7.92 14.89 21.69
CA THR A 174 -7.08 15.09 20.51
C THR A 174 -5.85 14.20 20.51
N LEU A 175 -5.37 13.87 19.30
CA LEU A 175 -4.16 13.10 19.06
C LEU A 175 -3.14 13.93 18.26
N THR A 176 -1.88 13.88 18.69
CA THR A 176 -0.75 14.38 17.89
C THR A 176 0.19 13.23 17.59
N PHE A 177 0.47 13.00 16.31
CA PHE A 177 1.49 12.06 15.84
C PHE A 177 2.70 12.85 15.39
N ASP A 178 3.78 12.75 16.13
CA ASP A 178 5.04 13.44 15.84
C ASP A 178 6.07 12.44 15.34
N PHE A 179 6.42 12.56 14.05
CA PHE A 179 7.43 11.72 13.39
C PHE A 179 8.83 12.35 13.38
N SER A 180 9.05 13.43 14.13
CA SER A 180 10.40 13.98 14.35
C SER A 180 11.31 12.89 14.92
N GLY A 181 12.53 12.76 14.39
CA GLY A 181 13.43 11.67 14.73
C GLY A 181 13.32 10.43 13.83
N THR A 182 12.44 10.45 12.83
CA THR A 182 12.52 9.52 11.69
C THR A 182 13.77 9.83 10.86
N ALA A 183 14.38 8.79 10.28
CA ALA A 183 15.57 8.90 9.44
C ALA A 183 15.40 9.95 8.33
N PRO A 184 16.49 10.56 7.85
CA PRO A 184 16.50 11.37 6.65
C PRO A 184 15.87 10.63 5.47
N GLN A 185 15.44 11.36 4.44
CA GLN A 185 14.90 10.74 3.23
C GLN A 185 15.89 9.73 2.65
N ALA A 186 15.35 8.57 2.24
CA ALA A 186 16.10 7.49 1.62
C ALA A 186 16.58 7.88 0.23
N ARG A 187 17.67 7.28 -0.23
CA ARG A 187 18.15 7.44 -1.61
C ARG A 187 17.22 6.79 -2.61
N GLY A 188 16.65 5.64 -2.26
CA GLY A 188 15.75 4.87 -3.11
C GLY A 188 14.27 5.23 -2.91
N ALA A 189 13.41 4.46 -3.58
CA ALA A 189 11.99 4.73 -3.74
C ALA A 189 11.11 4.37 -2.53
N VAL A 190 11.70 4.14 -1.37
CA VAL A 190 11.00 3.76 -0.13
C VAL A 190 10.44 4.95 0.68
N ASN A 191 10.62 6.18 0.20
CA ASN A 191 10.11 7.38 0.86
C ASN A 191 8.58 7.46 0.82
N ILE A 192 7.98 8.09 1.83
CA ILE A 192 6.54 8.21 1.99
C ILE A 192 6.10 9.66 1.74
N PRO A 193 5.36 9.97 0.67
CA PRO A 193 4.80 11.31 0.48
C PRO A 193 3.75 11.61 1.55
N ARG A 194 3.54 12.89 1.85
CA ARG A 194 2.67 13.37 2.93
C ARG A 194 1.28 12.74 2.92
N THR A 195 0.65 12.64 1.77
CA THR A 195 -0.69 12.06 1.61
C THR A 195 -0.75 10.58 2.00
N ALA A 196 0.29 9.81 1.69
CA ALA A 196 0.37 8.40 2.08
C ALA A 196 0.63 8.25 3.59
N LEU A 197 1.44 9.13 4.21
CA LEU A 197 1.61 9.17 5.65
C LEU A 197 0.29 9.45 6.36
N ASP A 198 -0.43 10.49 5.94
CA ASP A 198 -1.71 10.88 6.54
C ASP A 198 -2.73 9.74 6.46
N ALA A 199 -2.88 9.11 5.28
CA ALA A 199 -3.76 7.98 5.08
C ALA A 199 -3.39 6.78 5.99
N THR A 200 -2.10 6.52 6.17
CA THR A 200 -1.59 5.45 7.04
C THR A 200 -1.93 5.72 8.51
N VAL A 201 -1.76 6.96 8.98
CA VAL A 201 -2.12 7.34 10.36
C VAL A 201 -3.63 7.21 10.58
N TYR A 202 -4.47 7.67 9.63
CA TYR A 202 -5.92 7.53 9.73
C TYR A 202 -6.37 6.07 9.73
N TYR A 203 -5.69 5.21 8.96
CA TYR A 203 -5.90 3.76 9.02
C TYR A 203 -5.63 3.23 10.45
N CYS A 204 -4.50 3.59 11.06
CA CYS A 204 -4.14 3.14 12.41
C CYS A 204 -5.20 3.56 13.44
N ILE A 205 -5.63 4.83 13.40
CA ILE A 205 -6.67 5.35 14.29
C ILE A 205 -7.97 4.55 14.16
N LYS A 206 -8.41 4.33 12.92
CA LYS A 206 -9.62 3.57 12.66
C LYS A 206 -9.50 2.12 13.13
N ALA A 207 -8.38 1.46 12.83
CA ALA A 207 -8.16 0.07 13.21
C ALA A 207 -8.12 -0.14 14.73
N LEU A 208 -7.48 0.77 15.47
CA LEU A 208 -7.24 0.63 16.92
C LEU A 208 -8.39 1.17 17.77
N LEU A 209 -8.96 2.33 17.40
CA LEU A 209 -9.92 3.03 18.26
C LEU A 209 -11.37 2.74 17.89
N ASP A 210 -11.70 2.73 16.58
CA ASP A 210 -13.07 2.48 16.13
C ASP A 210 -13.15 1.96 14.68
N PRO A 211 -13.07 0.64 14.45
CA PRO A 211 -13.13 0.06 13.10
C PRO A 211 -14.41 0.39 12.33
N THR A 212 -15.50 0.71 13.02
CA THR A 212 -16.81 1.00 12.42
C THR A 212 -17.05 2.48 12.19
N LEU A 213 -16.09 3.36 12.51
CA LEU A 213 -16.20 4.79 12.28
C LEU A 213 -16.32 5.09 10.77
N PRO A 214 -17.33 5.87 10.34
CA PRO A 214 -17.42 6.26 8.92
C PRO A 214 -16.20 7.08 8.49
N PRO A 215 -15.48 6.66 7.41
CA PRO A 215 -14.31 7.41 6.95
C PRO A 215 -14.74 8.69 6.22
N ASN A 216 -14.50 9.82 6.85
CA ASN A 216 -14.73 11.15 6.29
C ASN A 216 -13.87 12.20 7.00
N ASP A 217 -13.98 13.48 6.59
CA ASP A 217 -13.20 14.60 7.13
C ASP A 217 -13.32 14.76 8.65
N GLY A 218 -14.42 14.34 9.28
CA GLY A 218 -14.58 14.37 10.73
C GLY A 218 -13.51 13.56 11.48
N MET A 219 -12.91 12.54 10.86
CA MET A 219 -11.79 11.79 11.45
C MET A 219 -10.50 12.61 11.53
N THR A 220 -10.32 13.56 10.64
CA THR A 220 -9.04 14.29 10.54
C THR A 220 -8.95 15.42 11.57
N ARG A 221 -10.08 15.99 11.98
CA ARG A 221 -10.15 17.20 12.81
C ARG A 221 -9.53 17.08 14.20
N PRO A 222 -9.71 15.97 14.95
CA PRO A 222 -9.05 15.80 16.25
C PRO A 222 -7.60 15.31 16.15
N VAL A 223 -7.02 15.22 14.94
CA VAL A 223 -5.73 14.60 14.68
C VAL A 223 -4.77 15.61 14.09
N ARG A 224 -3.56 15.68 14.66
CA ARG A 224 -2.44 16.45 14.14
C ARG A 224 -1.30 15.52 13.78
N ILE A 225 -0.72 15.68 12.57
CA ILE A 225 0.42 14.89 12.11
C ILE A 225 1.58 15.87 11.83
N ILE A 226 2.70 15.64 12.51
CA ILE A 226 3.94 16.41 12.38
C ILE A 226 4.96 15.53 11.68
N ALA A 227 5.53 16.02 10.58
CA ALA A 227 6.61 15.37 9.84
C ALA A 227 7.50 16.45 9.24
N GLU A 228 8.81 16.35 9.46
CA GLU A 228 9.78 17.29 8.94
C GLU A 228 10.09 17.00 7.46
N GLU A 229 10.23 18.05 6.65
CA GLU A 229 10.61 17.91 5.26
C GLU A 229 12.06 17.40 5.13
N GLY A 230 12.32 16.56 4.14
CA GLY A 230 13.62 15.91 3.96
C GLY A 230 13.81 14.65 4.79
N THR A 231 12.73 14.17 5.44
CA THR A 231 12.73 12.87 6.13
C THR A 231 12.07 11.79 5.27
N LEU A 232 12.29 10.52 5.64
CA LEU A 232 11.69 9.35 5.00
C LEU A 232 10.16 9.45 4.86
N VAL A 233 9.48 10.09 5.82
CA VAL A 233 8.01 10.22 5.89
C VAL A 233 7.49 11.54 5.32
N ARG A 234 8.37 12.40 4.84
CA ARG A 234 8.06 13.63 4.11
C ARG A 234 9.26 14.06 3.25
N PRO A 235 9.54 13.31 2.17
CA PRO A 235 10.69 13.59 1.34
C PRO A 235 10.55 14.91 0.58
N ALA A 236 11.68 15.55 0.34
CA ALA A 236 11.77 16.70 -0.55
C ALA A 236 11.85 16.25 -2.02
N PHE A 237 11.25 17.04 -2.91
CA PHE A 237 11.40 16.84 -4.36
C PHE A 237 12.89 16.90 -4.76
N PRO A 238 13.37 16.02 -5.66
CA PRO A 238 12.70 15.04 -6.48
C PRO A 238 12.86 13.58 -5.98
N ALA A 239 12.84 13.32 -4.68
CA ALA A 239 13.04 11.99 -4.14
C ALA A 239 12.02 10.97 -4.71
N ALA A 240 12.46 9.73 -4.91
CA ALA A 240 11.62 8.64 -5.37
C ALA A 240 10.70 8.13 -4.24
N VAL A 241 9.46 7.71 -4.59
CA VAL A 241 8.40 7.29 -3.65
C VAL A 241 7.64 6.04 -4.12
N GLY A 242 8.08 5.39 -5.20
CA GLY A 242 7.35 4.32 -5.90
C GLY A 242 7.00 3.13 -5.01
N ILE A 243 7.83 2.81 -4.03
CA ILE A 243 7.66 1.69 -3.08
C ILE A 243 7.23 2.16 -1.68
N ARG A 244 6.64 3.38 -1.57
CA ARG A 244 6.15 3.93 -0.29
C ARG A 244 5.23 2.98 0.49
N SER A 245 4.50 2.10 -0.19
CA SER A 245 3.58 1.14 0.45
C SER A 245 4.28 0.24 1.46
N THR A 246 5.50 -0.22 1.17
CA THR A 246 6.34 -0.99 2.09
C THR A 246 6.64 -0.21 3.36
N SER A 247 7.08 1.03 3.22
CA SER A 247 7.42 1.89 4.35
C SER A 247 6.18 2.29 5.17
N CYS A 248 5.03 2.49 4.52
CA CYS A 248 3.76 2.73 5.20
C CYS A 248 3.37 1.57 6.12
N GLN A 249 3.65 0.31 5.77
CA GLN A 249 3.43 -0.84 6.64
C GLN A 249 4.27 -0.72 7.94
N ARG A 250 5.50 -0.23 7.83
CA ARG A 250 6.37 0.01 9.00
C ARG A 250 5.91 1.20 9.85
N VAL A 251 5.29 2.22 9.23
CA VAL A 251 4.61 3.29 10.00
C VAL A 251 3.49 2.70 10.85
N VAL A 252 2.69 1.77 10.30
CA VAL A 252 1.64 1.08 11.07
C VAL A 252 2.24 0.36 12.28
N ARG A 253 3.33 -0.40 12.08
CA ARG A 253 4.03 -1.08 13.18
C ARG A 253 4.45 -0.09 14.28
N ALA A 254 5.10 1.00 13.93
CA ALA A 254 5.55 2.02 14.88
C ALA A 254 4.37 2.62 15.66
N VAL A 255 3.27 2.96 14.98
CA VAL A 255 2.06 3.50 15.61
C VAL A 255 1.40 2.46 16.52
N PHE A 256 1.27 1.21 16.08
CA PHE A 256 0.69 0.14 16.90
C PHE A 256 1.52 -0.13 18.15
N GLN A 257 2.86 -0.09 18.05
CA GLN A 257 3.76 -0.22 19.18
C GLN A 257 3.56 0.93 20.20
N ALA A 258 3.42 2.17 19.73
CA ALA A 258 3.13 3.31 20.60
C ALA A 258 1.80 3.11 21.35
N PHE A 259 0.77 2.63 20.67
CA PHE A 259 -0.54 2.37 21.30
C PHE A 259 -0.56 1.11 22.19
N ALA A 260 0.36 0.17 22.03
CA ALA A 260 0.45 -1.01 22.91
C ALA A 260 0.71 -0.64 24.38
N GLY A 261 1.32 0.52 24.64
CA GLY A 261 1.53 1.06 25.99
C GLY A 261 0.30 1.72 26.62
N VAL A 262 -0.80 1.93 25.85
CA VAL A 262 -1.96 2.70 26.28
C VAL A 262 -3.28 1.95 26.11
N LEU A 263 -3.35 1.01 25.17
CA LEU A 263 -4.52 0.17 24.95
C LEU A 263 -4.56 -1.01 25.91
N PRO A 264 -5.76 -1.48 26.29
CA PRO A 264 -5.89 -2.73 27.02
C PRO A 264 -5.40 -3.92 26.17
N ALA A 265 -4.87 -4.97 26.82
CA ALA A 265 -4.18 -6.07 26.14
C ALA A 265 -5.03 -6.78 25.06
N GLU A 266 -6.35 -6.80 25.22
CA GLU A 266 -7.28 -7.39 24.25
C GLU A 266 -7.36 -6.59 22.93
N LYS A 267 -6.87 -5.36 22.90
CA LYS A 267 -6.78 -4.51 21.69
C LYS A 267 -5.37 -4.40 21.13
N VAL A 268 -4.40 -5.07 21.75
CA VAL A 268 -3.02 -5.09 21.28
C VAL A 268 -2.81 -6.30 20.37
N PHE A 269 -2.14 -6.08 19.26
CA PHE A 269 -1.77 -7.11 18.29
C PHE A 269 -0.26 -7.24 18.22
N ALA A 270 0.24 -8.45 18.04
CA ALA A 270 1.60 -8.68 17.62
C ALA A 270 1.82 -8.11 16.22
N SER A 271 3.07 -7.85 15.84
CA SER A 271 3.40 -7.35 14.50
C SER A 271 2.94 -8.35 13.45
N SER A 272 2.26 -7.87 12.43
CA SER A 272 2.03 -8.64 11.21
C SER A 272 3.32 -8.71 10.39
N ALA A 273 3.32 -9.40 9.25
CA ALA A 273 4.44 -9.39 8.30
C ALA A 273 4.88 -7.95 7.93
N ASP A 274 3.97 -6.98 8.04
CA ASP A 274 4.19 -5.53 7.86
C ASP A 274 5.05 -5.22 6.64
N MET A 275 4.66 -5.77 5.51
CA MET A 275 5.39 -5.65 4.26
C MET A 275 4.43 -5.52 3.08
N ASN A 276 4.94 -5.07 1.97
CA ASN A 276 4.30 -5.18 0.67
C ASN A 276 5.25 -5.96 -0.25
N ALA A 277 5.08 -7.29 -0.30
CA ALA A 277 5.85 -8.14 -1.18
C ALA A 277 5.28 -8.05 -2.59
N THR A 278 6.12 -7.74 -3.55
CA THR A 278 5.71 -7.49 -4.93
C THR A 278 6.52 -8.35 -5.89
N MET A 279 5.85 -8.95 -6.86
CA MET A 279 6.45 -9.62 -8.01
C MET A 279 5.92 -8.98 -9.28
N ILE A 280 6.82 -8.59 -10.20
CA ILE A 280 6.47 -7.94 -11.46
C ILE A 280 7.13 -8.71 -12.60
N PHE A 281 6.35 -9.04 -13.62
CA PHE A 281 6.83 -9.74 -14.83
C PHE A 281 6.48 -8.93 -16.07
N PHE A 282 7.40 -8.88 -17.01
CA PHE A 282 7.25 -8.19 -18.28
C PHE A 282 7.83 -9.03 -19.42
N GLY A 283 7.13 -9.07 -20.53
CA GLY A 283 7.60 -9.77 -21.73
C GLY A 283 6.59 -9.79 -22.85
N PRO A 284 6.86 -10.55 -23.93
CA PRO A 284 5.92 -10.73 -25.02
C PRO A 284 4.63 -11.38 -24.54
N HIS A 285 3.50 -10.86 -24.97
CA HIS A 285 2.19 -11.43 -24.63
C HIS A 285 2.03 -12.83 -25.25
N LYS A 286 1.35 -13.74 -24.54
CA LYS A 286 1.16 -15.14 -24.95
C LYS A 286 0.25 -15.28 -26.18
N THR A 287 -0.84 -14.50 -26.26
CA THR A 287 -1.94 -14.69 -27.18
C THR A 287 -2.20 -13.50 -28.12
N ARG A 288 -1.64 -12.33 -27.85
CA ARG A 288 -1.82 -11.10 -28.64
C ARG A 288 -0.49 -10.46 -29.00
N LYS A 289 -0.47 -9.58 -30.01
CA LYS A 289 0.72 -8.77 -30.32
C LYS A 289 0.97 -7.76 -29.20
N GLY A 290 2.25 -7.52 -28.91
CA GLY A 290 2.68 -6.57 -27.88
C GLY A 290 3.24 -7.28 -26.65
N ASN A 291 3.47 -6.49 -25.62
CA ASN A 291 4.00 -6.95 -24.35
C ASN A 291 2.89 -6.96 -23.29
N PHE A 292 3.15 -7.67 -22.21
CA PHE A 292 2.35 -7.61 -20.99
C PHE A 292 3.18 -7.01 -19.85
N VAL A 293 2.53 -6.42 -18.88
CA VAL A 293 3.05 -6.16 -17.56
C VAL A 293 2.12 -6.81 -16.55
N TYR A 294 2.60 -7.78 -15.81
CA TYR A 294 1.88 -8.42 -14.73
C TYR A 294 2.53 -8.03 -13.39
N LEU A 295 1.75 -7.46 -12.50
CA LEU A 295 2.16 -7.10 -11.15
C LEU A 295 1.23 -7.79 -10.15
N GLU A 296 1.80 -8.46 -9.15
CA GLU A 296 1.05 -8.96 -8.00
C GLU A 296 1.73 -8.58 -6.70
N THR A 297 0.92 -8.41 -5.66
CA THR A 297 1.37 -8.33 -4.27
C THR A 297 1.01 -9.63 -3.56
N VAL A 298 1.89 -10.13 -2.70
CA VAL A 298 1.71 -11.40 -2.01
C VAL A 298 1.49 -11.13 -0.53
N GLY A 299 0.44 -11.73 0.05
CA GLY A 299 0.11 -11.60 1.47
C GLY A 299 1.12 -12.31 2.37
N GLY A 300 1.13 -11.97 3.64
CA GLY A 300 1.98 -12.60 4.67
C GLY A 300 1.20 -13.06 5.89
N GLY A 301 1.88 -13.36 6.99
CA GLY A 301 1.23 -13.72 8.24
C GLY A 301 0.73 -12.50 9.00
N ALA A 302 -0.47 -12.53 9.56
CA ALA A 302 -0.94 -11.53 10.51
C ALA A 302 -0.38 -11.78 11.91
N GLY A 303 -0.20 -10.72 12.69
CA GLY A 303 0.11 -10.82 14.11
C GLY A 303 -1.03 -11.41 14.92
N ALA A 304 -0.72 -12.17 15.95
CA ALA A 304 -1.71 -12.72 16.88
C ALA A 304 -2.22 -11.65 17.85
N SER A 305 -3.38 -11.90 18.43
CA SER A 305 -3.97 -11.11 19.51
C SER A 305 -4.24 -12.00 20.73
N GLN A 306 -4.65 -11.41 21.84
CA GLN A 306 -5.00 -12.17 23.02
C GLN A 306 -6.09 -13.23 22.75
N ALA A 307 -7.07 -12.91 21.90
CA ALA A 307 -8.23 -13.75 21.66
C ALA A 307 -8.05 -14.73 20.48
N HIS A 308 -7.15 -14.42 19.54
CA HIS A 308 -7.09 -15.15 18.27
C HIS A 308 -5.65 -15.32 17.77
N PRO A 309 -5.34 -16.48 17.17
CA PRO A 309 -4.10 -16.66 16.41
C PRO A 309 -4.07 -15.69 15.21
N GLY A 310 -2.88 -15.40 14.71
CA GLY A 310 -2.71 -14.63 13.50
C GLY A 310 -3.30 -15.34 12.27
N MET A 311 -3.91 -14.58 11.37
CA MET A 311 -4.44 -15.11 10.12
C MET A 311 -3.31 -15.44 9.15
N ASN A 312 -3.44 -16.56 8.43
CA ASN A 312 -2.42 -17.02 7.49
C ASN A 312 -2.59 -16.36 6.12
N GLY A 313 -1.49 -15.97 5.49
CA GLY A 313 -1.42 -15.60 4.08
C GLY A 313 -2.36 -14.49 3.66
N ILE A 314 -2.50 -13.44 4.45
CA ILE A 314 -3.39 -12.33 4.17
C ILE A 314 -2.64 -11.04 3.84
N GLN A 315 -3.29 -10.15 3.13
CA GLN A 315 -2.86 -8.77 3.02
C GLN A 315 -3.25 -8.02 4.30
N VAL A 316 -2.29 -7.32 4.91
CA VAL A 316 -2.50 -6.60 6.17
C VAL A 316 -2.46 -5.09 5.98
N HIS A 317 -3.00 -4.36 6.94
CA HIS A 317 -2.96 -2.91 7.06
C HIS A 317 -3.52 -2.16 5.84
N ILE A 318 -2.67 -1.36 5.20
CA ILE A 318 -3.06 -0.47 4.10
C ILE A 318 -3.08 -1.15 2.73
N THR A 319 -2.91 -2.45 2.66
CA THR A 319 -2.98 -3.23 1.42
C THR A 319 -4.39 -3.77 1.23
N ASN A 320 -4.98 -3.59 0.06
CA ASN A 320 -6.30 -4.09 -0.31
C ASN A 320 -6.24 -4.71 -1.69
N THR A 321 -5.52 -5.82 -1.82
CA THR A 321 -5.31 -6.55 -3.07
C THR A 321 -5.60 -8.03 -2.90
N SER A 322 -5.94 -8.68 -4.01
CA SER A 322 -6.05 -10.12 -4.14
C SER A 322 -5.16 -10.58 -5.29
N ASN A 323 -4.61 -11.77 -5.20
CA ASN A 323 -3.88 -12.36 -6.31
C ASN A 323 -4.84 -12.78 -7.42
N LEU A 324 -4.38 -12.69 -8.66
CA LEU A 324 -5.09 -13.25 -9.80
C LEU A 324 -5.21 -14.78 -9.60
N PRO A 325 -6.38 -15.39 -9.89
CA PRO A 325 -6.49 -16.85 -9.89
C PRO A 325 -5.40 -17.48 -10.77
N THR A 326 -4.83 -18.58 -10.29
CA THR A 326 -3.70 -19.25 -10.97
C THR A 326 -4.03 -19.60 -12.43
N GLU A 327 -5.24 -20.08 -12.69
CA GLU A 327 -5.71 -20.44 -14.03
C GLU A 327 -5.78 -19.23 -14.95
N ALA A 328 -6.25 -18.09 -14.45
CA ALA A 328 -6.31 -16.86 -15.21
C ALA A 328 -4.90 -16.34 -15.55
N LEU A 329 -3.97 -16.38 -14.59
CA LEU A 329 -2.57 -16.01 -14.80
C LEU A 329 -1.93 -16.88 -15.90
N GLU A 330 -2.09 -18.19 -15.80
CA GLU A 330 -1.48 -19.15 -16.74
C GLU A 330 -2.11 -19.11 -18.14
N ILE A 331 -3.40 -18.74 -18.24
CA ILE A 331 -4.05 -18.54 -19.53
C ILE A 331 -3.56 -17.27 -20.20
N GLU A 332 -3.50 -16.17 -19.47
CA GLU A 332 -3.23 -14.82 -20.01
C GLU A 332 -1.74 -14.62 -20.28
N TYR A 333 -0.87 -15.01 -19.37
CA TYR A 333 0.57 -14.70 -19.42
C TYR A 333 1.43 -15.93 -19.72
N PRO A 334 2.64 -15.77 -20.27
CA PRO A 334 3.59 -16.87 -20.46
C PRO A 334 4.30 -17.24 -19.14
N LEU A 335 3.51 -17.44 -18.10
CA LEU A 335 3.93 -17.75 -16.74
C LEU A 335 3.19 -18.99 -16.25
N MET A 336 3.79 -19.74 -15.32
CA MET A 336 3.18 -20.89 -14.65
C MET A 336 3.45 -20.82 -13.15
N VAL A 337 2.46 -21.11 -12.33
CA VAL A 337 2.60 -21.16 -10.87
C VAL A 337 3.04 -22.55 -10.45
N ARG A 338 4.31 -22.69 -10.03
CA ARG A 338 4.84 -23.96 -9.54
C ARG A 338 4.42 -24.25 -8.10
N ARG A 339 4.34 -23.21 -7.28
CA ARG A 339 3.95 -23.33 -5.87
C ARG A 339 3.15 -22.13 -5.41
N TYR A 340 2.03 -22.39 -4.75
CA TYR A 340 1.24 -21.41 -4.02
C TYR A 340 0.74 -22.10 -2.75
N ALA A 341 1.43 -21.86 -1.63
CA ALA A 341 1.21 -22.61 -0.41
C ALA A 341 1.50 -21.73 0.83
N LEU A 342 0.95 -22.10 1.97
CA LEU A 342 1.37 -21.52 3.23
C LEU A 342 2.80 -21.96 3.58
N ALA A 343 3.61 -21.01 4.08
CA ALA A 343 4.96 -21.27 4.60
C ALA A 343 4.82 -21.89 6.01
N SER A 344 4.81 -23.23 6.05
CA SER A 344 4.57 -23.98 7.28
C SER A 344 5.62 -23.65 8.35
N GLY A 345 5.17 -23.31 9.56
CA GLY A 345 6.03 -22.97 10.69
C GLY A 345 6.55 -21.53 10.71
N SER A 346 6.22 -20.69 9.73
CA SER A 346 6.70 -19.31 9.67
C SER A 346 6.06 -18.36 10.67
N GLY A 347 4.90 -18.68 11.24
CA GLY A 347 4.26 -17.88 12.29
C GLY A 347 5.01 -17.95 13.63
N GLY A 348 5.09 -16.83 14.33
CA GLY A 348 5.72 -16.72 15.65
C GLY A 348 5.03 -17.59 16.70
N THR A 349 5.80 -18.15 17.63
CA THR A 349 5.27 -18.99 18.72
C THR A 349 4.56 -18.14 19.78
N GLY A 350 3.63 -18.75 20.51
CA GLY A 350 2.91 -18.06 21.61
C GLY A 350 1.72 -18.86 22.09
N ALA A 351 1.06 -18.36 23.14
CA ALA A 351 -0.25 -18.88 23.57
C ALA A 351 -1.26 -18.75 22.40
N GLN A 352 -1.14 -17.68 21.63
CA GLN A 352 -1.72 -17.56 20.32
C GLN A 352 -0.59 -17.43 19.29
N PRO A 353 -0.45 -18.38 18.34
CA PRO A 353 0.60 -18.32 17.33
C PRO A 353 0.32 -17.23 16.29
N GLY A 354 1.39 -16.66 15.75
CA GLY A 354 1.32 -15.77 14.60
C GLY A 354 0.89 -16.49 13.33
N GLY A 355 0.33 -15.77 12.39
CA GLY A 355 -0.08 -16.30 11.09
C GLY A 355 1.11 -16.71 10.21
N MET A 356 0.93 -17.72 9.38
CA MET A 356 1.94 -18.17 8.42
C MET A 356 1.98 -17.26 7.18
N GLY A 357 3.18 -17.04 6.62
CA GLY A 357 3.40 -16.44 5.33
C GLY A 357 2.99 -17.34 4.16
N ILE A 358 3.26 -16.90 2.96
CA ILE A 358 2.97 -17.60 1.70
C ILE A 358 4.28 -17.90 0.97
N ILE A 359 4.35 -19.07 0.35
CA ILE A 359 5.34 -19.39 -0.68
C ILE A 359 4.66 -19.22 -2.04
N ARG A 360 5.15 -18.28 -2.84
CA ARG A 360 4.70 -18.02 -4.20
C ARG A 360 5.87 -18.22 -5.16
N GLU A 361 5.75 -19.16 -6.07
CA GLU A 361 6.80 -19.48 -7.03
C GLU A 361 6.23 -19.50 -8.44
N VAL A 362 6.81 -18.67 -9.31
CA VAL A 362 6.34 -18.43 -10.68
C VAL A 362 7.47 -18.73 -11.65
N ILE A 363 7.18 -19.59 -12.64
CA ILE A 363 8.10 -20.04 -13.70
C ILE A 363 7.81 -19.28 -14.99
N ALA A 364 8.84 -18.82 -15.69
CA ALA A 364 8.76 -18.36 -17.07
C ALA A 364 8.64 -19.57 -18.03
N ILE A 365 7.59 -19.60 -18.87
CA ILE A 365 7.41 -20.67 -19.86
C ILE A 365 7.93 -20.30 -21.25
N THR A 366 8.51 -19.11 -21.39
CA THR A 366 9.20 -18.60 -22.58
C THR A 366 10.51 -17.93 -22.17
N ASP A 367 11.43 -17.71 -23.12
CA ASP A 367 12.65 -16.96 -22.86
C ASP A 367 12.41 -15.45 -22.84
N GLY A 368 13.28 -14.73 -22.13
CA GLY A 368 13.35 -13.28 -22.17
C GLY A 368 12.30 -12.54 -21.33
N ILE A 369 11.67 -13.21 -20.36
CA ILE A 369 10.78 -12.57 -19.40
C ILE A 369 11.62 -11.76 -18.40
N ARG A 370 11.41 -10.46 -18.34
CA ARG A 370 12.01 -9.61 -17.29
C ARG A 370 11.19 -9.68 -16.02
N ALA A 371 11.87 -9.77 -14.89
CA ALA A 371 11.21 -9.83 -13.61
C ALA A 371 11.87 -8.91 -12.58
N ASN A 372 11.03 -8.35 -11.71
CA ASN A 372 11.42 -7.65 -10.49
C ASN A 372 10.73 -8.33 -9.31
N ALA A 373 11.39 -8.34 -8.16
CA ALA A 373 10.75 -8.73 -6.90
C ALA A 373 11.28 -7.90 -5.75
N SER A 374 10.40 -7.48 -4.86
CA SER A 374 10.75 -6.78 -3.64
C SER A 374 9.92 -7.30 -2.48
N CYS A 375 10.54 -7.36 -1.32
CA CYS A 375 9.89 -7.74 -0.07
C CYS A 375 10.60 -7.04 1.09
N GLU A 376 9.84 -6.65 2.09
CA GLU A 376 10.37 -6.29 3.41
C GLU A 376 10.28 -7.47 4.36
N GLY A 377 11.03 -7.39 5.46
CA GLY A 377 11.11 -8.48 6.41
C GLY A 377 12.07 -9.58 5.99
N LEU A 378 13.00 -9.29 5.09
CA LEU A 378 14.13 -10.17 4.76
C LEU A 378 15.13 -10.28 5.91
N ARG A 379 15.18 -9.24 6.77
CA ARG A 379 16.11 -9.15 7.92
C ARG A 379 15.40 -8.87 9.23
N THR A 380 14.34 -8.05 9.19
CA THR A 380 13.60 -7.62 10.38
C THR A 380 12.33 -8.44 10.51
N PRO A 381 12.24 -9.40 11.45
CA PRO A 381 11.06 -10.24 11.63
C PRO A 381 9.87 -9.45 12.18
N ALA A 382 8.69 -10.02 12.07
CA ALA A 382 7.50 -9.54 12.77
C ALA A 382 7.60 -9.92 14.25
N GLU A 383 7.57 -8.93 15.14
CA GLU A 383 7.76 -9.14 16.58
C GLU A 383 6.51 -9.70 17.25
N GLY A 384 6.69 -10.61 18.19
CA GLY A 384 5.63 -11.04 19.11
C GLY A 384 5.43 -10.04 20.24
N VAL A 385 4.35 -10.20 21.00
CA VAL A 385 4.03 -9.37 22.16
C VAL A 385 3.71 -10.21 23.39
N TYR A 386 3.88 -9.64 24.57
CA TYR A 386 3.60 -10.29 25.86
C TYR A 386 4.26 -11.66 26.04
N GLY A 387 5.47 -11.85 25.50
CA GLY A 387 6.23 -13.11 25.57
C GLY A 387 5.99 -14.06 24.40
N GLY A 388 5.24 -13.64 23.38
CA GLY A 388 5.16 -14.34 22.10
C GLY A 388 6.44 -14.21 21.30
N GLY A 389 6.77 -15.21 20.48
CA GLY A 389 7.94 -15.24 19.61
C GLY A 389 7.75 -14.47 18.31
N PRO A 390 8.84 -14.11 17.63
CA PRO A 390 8.78 -13.48 16.32
C PRO A 390 8.37 -14.47 15.23
N GLY A 391 7.81 -13.94 14.14
CA GLY A 391 7.62 -14.70 12.90
C GLY A 391 8.93 -14.93 12.16
N GLU A 392 8.95 -15.90 11.23
CA GLU A 392 10.07 -16.12 10.32
C GLU A 392 10.19 -14.95 9.33
N VAL A 393 11.42 -14.64 8.94
CA VAL A 393 11.69 -13.61 7.92
C VAL A 393 11.28 -14.07 6.51
N ALA A 394 11.26 -13.15 5.55
CA ALA A 394 11.03 -13.45 4.16
C ALA A 394 12.26 -14.13 3.51
N HIS A 395 12.00 -14.89 2.43
CA HIS A 395 13.03 -15.46 1.58
C HIS A 395 12.72 -15.15 0.10
N LEU A 396 13.68 -14.57 -0.59
CA LEU A 396 13.58 -14.23 -2.01
C LEU A 396 14.64 -14.96 -2.79
N LYS A 397 14.24 -15.79 -3.77
CA LYS A 397 15.14 -16.66 -4.51
C LYS A 397 14.95 -16.57 -6.02
N LEU A 398 16.06 -16.57 -6.73
CA LEU A 398 16.12 -16.86 -8.15
C LEU A 398 16.48 -18.34 -8.34
N CYS A 399 15.65 -19.08 -9.08
CA CYS A 399 15.76 -20.51 -9.29
C CYS A 399 15.95 -20.81 -10.79
N PRO A 400 17.19 -20.82 -11.31
CA PRO A 400 17.46 -21.12 -12.72
C PRO A 400 17.11 -22.57 -13.06
N ALA A 401 16.62 -22.82 -14.28
CA ALA A 401 16.37 -24.16 -14.78
C ALA A 401 17.67 -24.99 -14.86
N GLY A 402 17.76 -26.04 -14.02
CA GLY A 402 18.95 -26.90 -13.99
C GLY A 402 20.20 -26.28 -13.32
N GLY A 403 20.06 -25.12 -12.68
CA GLY A 403 21.09 -24.42 -11.91
C GLY A 403 20.87 -24.44 -10.40
N ALA A 404 21.81 -23.89 -9.65
CA ALA A 404 21.67 -23.69 -8.21
C ALA A 404 20.77 -22.49 -7.92
N GLU A 405 19.91 -22.60 -6.91
CA GLU A 405 19.13 -21.48 -6.39
C GLU A 405 20.05 -20.43 -5.77
N THR A 406 19.72 -19.15 -6.01
CA THR A 406 20.41 -18.02 -5.36
C THR A 406 19.41 -17.27 -4.49
N GLU A 407 19.74 -17.14 -3.21
CA GLU A 407 18.96 -16.36 -2.27
C GLU A 407 19.46 -14.91 -2.24
N HIS A 408 18.50 -13.98 -2.17
CA HIS A 408 18.76 -12.54 -2.18
C HIS A 408 18.26 -11.93 -0.87
N ASP A 409 19.08 -11.08 -0.27
CA ASP A 409 18.76 -10.33 0.95
C ASP A 409 18.34 -8.88 0.68
N ILE A 410 18.19 -8.54 -0.60
CA ILE A 410 17.61 -7.30 -1.12
C ILE A 410 16.69 -7.64 -2.28
N SER A 411 15.99 -6.62 -2.79
CA SER A 411 15.16 -6.73 -3.98
C SER A 411 15.92 -7.21 -5.21
N ILE A 412 15.26 -7.99 -6.05
CA ILE A 412 15.73 -8.41 -7.38
C ILE A 412 15.18 -7.43 -8.40
N THR A 413 16.06 -6.83 -9.20
CA THR A 413 15.67 -5.82 -10.19
C THR A 413 16.10 -6.23 -11.58
N ASN A 414 15.17 -6.16 -12.54
CA ASN A 414 15.38 -6.30 -13.97
C ASN A 414 16.14 -7.60 -14.37
N VAL A 415 15.90 -8.69 -13.65
CA VAL A 415 16.45 -10.00 -14.00
C VAL A 415 15.76 -10.53 -15.25
N VAL A 416 16.51 -11.24 -16.10
CA VAL A 416 15.95 -11.93 -17.27
C VAL A 416 15.78 -13.42 -16.94
N LEU A 417 14.54 -13.89 -17.02
CA LEU A 417 14.17 -15.30 -16.87
C LEU A 417 14.04 -15.94 -18.26
N ASN A 418 14.65 -17.08 -18.43
CA ASN A 418 14.46 -17.94 -19.59
C ASN A 418 13.48 -19.07 -19.25
N ARG A 419 13.06 -19.81 -20.27
CA ARG A 419 12.14 -20.94 -20.09
C ARG A 419 12.62 -21.89 -18.99
N GLY A 420 11.78 -22.09 -17.98
CA GLY A 420 12.04 -22.96 -16.85
C GLY A 420 12.68 -22.28 -15.64
N ASP A 421 13.20 -21.06 -15.80
CA ASP A 421 13.66 -20.27 -14.65
C ASP A 421 12.46 -19.82 -13.82
N ALA A 422 12.63 -19.78 -12.50
CA ALA A 422 11.59 -19.37 -11.58
C ALA A 422 12.06 -18.26 -10.64
N LEU A 423 11.10 -17.44 -10.22
CA LEU A 423 11.23 -16.52 -9.12
C LEU A 423 10.39 -17.04 -7.96
N SER A 424 11.00 -17.24 -6.80
CA SER A 424 10.35 -17.77 -5.59
C SER A 424 10.42 -16.74 -4.48
N LEU A 425 9.26 -16.47 -3.88
CA LEU A 425 9.09 -15.57 -2.76
C LEU A 425 8.37 -16.30 -1.63
N GLN A 426 9.02 -16.41 -0.47
CA GLN A 426 8.35 -16.74 0.79
C GLN A 426 8.17 -15.45 1.58
N THR A 427 6.93 -15.11 1.90
CA THR A 427 6.63 -13.92 2.71
C THR A 427 6.76 -14.21 4.21
N PRO A 428 7.02 -13.17 5.05
CA PRO A 428 7.21 -13.37 6.49
C PRO A 428 5.97 -13.91 7.19
N GLY A 429 6.18 -14.59 8.29
CA GLY A 429 5.13 -14.88 9.28
C GLY A 429 4.83 -13.67 10.16
N GLY A 430 3.67 -13.68 10.83
CA GLY A 430 3.31 -12.73 11.88
C GLY A 430 3.87 -13.13 13.24
N GLY A 431 3.97 -12.18 14.18
CA GLY A 431 4.40 -12.42 15.56
C GLY A 431 3.33 -13.13 16.40
N GLY A 432 3.75 -13.88 17.41
CA GLY A 432 2.89 -14.55 18.37
C GLY A 432 2.47 -13.67 19.54
N PHE A 433 1.45 -14.08 20.28
CA PHE A 433 0.96 -13.37 21.46
C PHE A 433 1.03 -14.28 22.70
N GLY A 434 1.61 -13.76 23.79
CA GLY A 434 1.74 -14.46 25.06
C GLY A 434 2.80 -15.58 25.04
N PRO A 435 3.24 -16.08 26.19
CA PRO A 435 4.24 -17.14 26.26
C PRO A 435 3.71 -18.44 25.64
N ALA A 436 4.59 -19.16 24.94
CA ALA A 436 4.28 -20.51 24.48
C ALA A 436 4.13 -21.43 25.71
N SER A 437 3.12 -22.30 25.68
CA SER A 437 2.85 -23.28 26.75
C SER A 437 3.88 -24.41 26.74
#